data_b15565eedc0838a986549a49fee6bb26
#
_entry.id   b15565eedc0838a986549a49fee6bb26
#
_cell.length_a   1.000
_cell.length_b   1.000
_cell.length_c   1.000
_cell.angle_alpha   90.00
_cell.angle_beta   90.00
_cell.angle_gamma   90.00
#
_symmetry.space_group_name_H-M   'P 1'
#
loop_
_entity.id
_entity.type
_entity.pdbx_description
1 polymer ?
#
loop_
_entity_poly.entity_id
_entity_poly.type
_entity_poly.pdbx_seq_one_letter_code
_entity_poly.pdbx_strand_id
1 'polypeptide(L)'
;MKIIYSPEYSGTVFVKADNENGVMMDTVVVNTIGLINILELRMGLHYEDVSEHERVALYYDAMSKYMQNNPDNVLAASFKTSGLSTAKAVLNWRDELCSAQWDFDGEDISERLKVIIGIEEYFHKLCGKDMNDRIHIVTDQVCFQKLDCKNMTLKLAVAKEFHKPSVHALIEALETQGASIYVINGASESENNLSKVRKLITSKQTGKITPDKDDDSLQIWKFADDRLACEYLSYNKMEDVDVWVNANNKQMDNWLMLMG
;
A
#
# COMPACT_ATOMS: atom_id res chain seq x y z
N MET A 1 -2.67 -2.34 -23.64
CA MET A 1 -1.88 -2.87 -22.51
C MET A 1 -2.80 -3.14 -21.33
N LYS A 2 -2.69 -4.31 -20.74
CA LYS A 2 -3.44 -4.70 -19.53
C LYS A 2 -2.51 -4.72 -18.34
N ILE A 3 -2.90 -4.10 -17.25
CA ILE A 3 -2.15 -4.09 -15.99
C ILE A 3 -3.04 -4.69 -14.91
N ILE A 4 -2.51 -5.64 -14.13
CA ILE A 4 -3.14 -6.14 -12.91
C ILE A 4 -2.34 -5.56 -11.74
N TYR A 5 -3.01 -4.81 -10.89
CA TYR A 5 -2.38 -4.06 -9.82
C TYR A 5 -2.90 -4.47 -8.44
N SER A 6 -1.96 -4.68 -7.54
CA SER A 6 -2.18 -4.70 -6.10
C SER A 6 -0.95 -4.16 -5.38
N PRO A 7 -1.09 -3.36 -4.32
CA PRO A 7 0.05 -2.94 -3.50
C PRO A 7 0.82 -4.13 -2.89
N GLU A 8 0.16 -5.27 -2.71
CA GLU A 8 0.71 -6.49 -2.09
C GLU A 8 1.51 -7.39 -3.04
N TYR A 9 1.54 -7.11 -4.34
CA TYR A 9 2.29 -7.95 -5.29
C TYR A 9 3.80 -7.73 -5.16
N SER A 10 4.47 -8.69 -4.54
CA SER A 10 5.92 -8.65 -4.27
C SER A 10 6.79 -9.32 -5.36
N GLY A 11 6.19 -9.72 -6.49
CA GLY A 11 6.87 -10.50 -7.54
C GLY A 11 6.88 -12.01 -7.31
N THR A 12 6.48 -12.47 -6.13
CA THR A 12 6.34 -13.90 -5.80
C THR A 12 4.88 -14.37 -5.83
N VAL A 13 3.92 -13.44 -5.80
CA VAL A 13 2.49 -13.70 -5.88
C VAL A 13 2.02 -13.38 -7.29
N PHE A 14 1.42 -14.37 -7.96
CA PHE A 14 0.93 -14.25 -9.32
C PHE A 14 -0.57 -14.51 -9.37
N VAL A 15 -1.26 -13.74 -10.19
CA VAL A 15 -2.67 -13.97 -10.49
C VAL A 15 -2.78 -15.23 -11.34
N LYS A 16 -3.68 -16.15 -10.97
CA LYS A 16 -3.98 -17.32 -11.79
C LYS A 16 -4.55 -16.88 -13.14
N ALA A 17 -4.00 -17.42 -14.22
CA ALA A 17 -4.53 -17.15 -15.55
C ALA A 17 -5.92 -17.76 -15.73
N ASP A 18 -6.81 -17.03 -16.40
CA ASP A 18 -8.19 -17.48 -16.66
C ASP A 18 -8.29 -18.54 -17.77
N ASN A 19 -7.16 -19.00 -18.33
CA ASN A 19 -7.12 -19.96 -19.42
C ASN A 19 -6.42 -21.26 -19.00
N GLU A 20 -6.77 -22.35 -19.65
CA GLU A 20 -6.23 -23.70 -19.38
C GLU A 20 -4.70 -23.77 -19.56
N ASN A 21 -4.10 -22.91 -20.35
CA ASN A 21 -2.66 -22.90 -20.62
C ASN A 21 -1.85 -22.09 -19.58
N GLY A 22 -2.50 -21.42 -18.63
CA GLY A 22 -1.83 -20.65 -17.60
C GLY A 22 -1.04 -19.42 -18.09
N VAL A 23 -1.28 -18.96 -19.33
CA VAL A 23 -0.55 -17.84 -19.96
C VAL A 23 -1.45 -16.63 -20.10
N MET A 24 -1.00 -15.48 -19.60
CA MET A 24 -1.62 -14.17 -19.84
C MET A 24 -0.75 -13.37 -20.81
N MET A 25 -1.29 -13.11 -22.02
CA MET A 25 -0.60 -12.29 -23.01
C MET A 25 -0.98 -10.81 -22.84
N ASP A 26 -0.04 -9.91 -23.16
CA ASP A 26 -0.22 -8.44 -23.08
C ASP A 26 -0.69 -7.95 -21.69
N THR A 27 -0.35 -8.69 -20.64
CA THR A 27 -0.76 -8.42 -19.27
C THR A 27 0.46 -8.37 -18.37
N VAL A 28 0.59 -7.32 -17.56
CA VAL A 28 1.66 -7.16 -16.57
C VAL A 28 1.03 -7.13 -15.17
N VAL A 29 1.60 -7.89 -14.25
CA VAL A 29 1.17 -7.92 -12.83
C VAL A 29 2.17 -7.13 -12.01
N VAL A 30 1.70 -6.11 -11.30
CA VAL A 30 2.58 -5.14 -10.63
C VAL A 30 2.06 -4.67 -9.28
N ASN A 31 3.00 -4.28 -8.43
CA ASN A 31 2.76 -3.47 -7.23
C ASN A 31 2.85 -1.96 -7.56
N THR A 32 2.83 -1.11 -6.52
CA THR A 32 2.90 0.35 -6.68
C THR A 32 4.18 0.78 -7.40
N ILE A 33 5.34 0.23 -7.04
CA ILE A 33 6.61 0.54 -7.69
C ILE A 33 6.56 0.18 -9.17
N GLY A 34 6.12 -1.03 -9.49
CA GLY A 34 6.01 -1.49 -10.87
C GLY A 34 5.01 -0.67 -11.69
N LEU A 35 3.88 -0.26 -11.10
CA LEU A 35 2.92 0.61 -11.77
C LEU A 35 3.55 1.96 -12.12
N ILE A 36 4.20 2.62 -11.17
CA ILE A 36 4.85 3.90 -11.37
C ILE A 36 5.95 3.79 -12.43
N ASN A 37 6.83 2.78 -12.34
CA ASN A 37 7.91 2.56 -13.31
C ASN A 37 7.36 2.39 -14.74
N ILE A 38 6.25 1.67 -14.93
CA ILE A 38 5.61 1.52 -16.26
C ILE A 38 5.07 2.85 -16.77
N LEU A 39 4.41 3.63 -15.91
CA LEU A 39 3.86 4.93 -16.30
C LEU A 39 4.97 5.93 -16.64
N GLU A 40 6.01 6.00 -15.81
CA GLU A 40 7.20 6.83 -16.06
C GLU A 40 7.87 6.47 -17.39
N LEU A 41 8.11 5.19 -17.63
CA LEU A 41 8.72 4.72 -18.89
C LEU A 41 7.91 5.16 -20.10
N ARG A 42 6.58 5.11 -20.01
CA ARG A 42 5.70 5.53 -21.10
C ARG A 42 5.67 7.04 -21.34
N MET A 43 5.95 7.81 -20.30
CA MET A 43 6.05 9.26 -20.37
C MET A 43 7.48 9.75 -20.68
N GLY A 44 8.43 8.83 -20.81
CA GLY A 44 9.86 9.16 -21.00
C GLY A 44 10.50 9.76 -19.75
N LEU A 45 9.93 9.48 -18.58
CA LEU A 45 10.49 9.85 -17.28
C LEU A 45 11.36 8.71 -16.77
N HIS A 46 12.43 9.07 -16.08
CA HIS A 46 13.30 8.09 -15.40
C HIS A 46 13.80 8.67 -14.09
N TYR A 47 13.54 7.95 -13.01
CA TYR A 47 14.05 8.29 -11.68
C TYR A 47 14.74 7.06 -11.10
N GLU A 48 15.84 7.29 -10.39
CA GLU A 48 16.54 6.22 -9.67
C GLU A 48 15.74 5.82 -8.43
N ASP A 49 15.66 4.52 -8.18
CA ASP A 49 15.03 3.99 -6.98
C ASP A 49 15.99 4.17 -5.79
N VAL A 50 15.53 4.87 -4.77
CA VAL A 50 16.25 5.03 -3.51
C VAL A 50 15.78 3.96 -2.52
N SER A 51 16.70 3.17 -2.00
CA SER A 51 16.36 2.12 -1.03
C SER A 51 15.82 2.71 0.28
N GLU A 52 15.00 1.95 1.03
CA GLU A 52 14.47 2.42 2.32
C GLU A 52 15.60 2.78 3.30
N HIS A 53 16.67 1.98 3.34
CA HIS A 53 17.80 2.24 4.23
C HIS A 53 18.54 3.53 3.85
N GLU A 54 18.72 3.76 2.58
CA GLU A 54 19.36 4.98 2.06
C GLU A 54 18.48 6.20 2.35
N ARG A 55 17.16 6.13 2.13
CA ARG A 55 16.22 7.20 2.49
C ARG A 55 16.32 7.57 3.96
N VAL A 56 16.34 6.57 4.85
CA VAL A 56 16.49 6.81 6.30
C VAL A 56 17.81 7.51 6.62
N ALA A 57 18.92 7.11 5.97
CA ALA A 57 20.22 7.75 6.16
C ALA A 57 20.22 9.21 5.66
N LEU A 58 19.66 9.47 4.47
CA LEU A 58 19.54 10.82 3.91
C LEU A 58 18.62 11.71 4.77
N TYR A 59 17.54 11.13 5.29
CA TYR A 59 16.64 11.87 6.19
C TYR A 59 17.29 12.18 7.54
N TYR A 60 18.11 11.26 8.06
CA TYR A 60 18.93 11.51 9.25
C TYR A 60 19.90 12.68 9.03
N ASP A 61 20.57 12.74 7.87
CA ASP A 61 21.48 13.83 7.52
C ASP A 61 20.72 15.17 7.38
N ALA A 62 19.55 15.16 6.74
CA ALA A 62 18.68 16.33 6.63
C ALA A 62 18.25 16.81 8.00
N MET A 63 17.80 15.90 8.86
CA MET A 63 17.39 16.18 10.23
C MET A 63 18.55 16.72 11.08
N SER A 64 19.75 16.15 10.91
CA SER A 64 20.96 16.64 11.60
C SER A 64 21.28 18.09 11.26
N LYS A 65 21.18 18.47 9.98
CA LYS A 65 21.39 19.85 9.53
C LYS A 65 20.33 20.78 10.09
N TYR A 66 19.06 20.33 10.08
CA TYR A 66 17.96 21.13 10.66
C TYR A 66 18.15 21.35 12.17
N MET A 67 18.54 20.30 12.94
CA MET A 67 18.75 20.39 14.37
C MET A 67 19.92 21.31 14.76
N GLN A 68 20.98 21.37 13.94
CA GLN A 68 22.09 22.30 14.16
C GLN A 68 21.64 23.76 14.11
N ASN A 69 20.68 24.08 13.23
CA ASN A 69 20.14 25.43 13.08
C ASN A 69 18.97 25.73 14.02
N ASN A 70 18.33 24.69 14.59
CA ASN A 70 17.15 24.78 15.45
C ASN A 70 17.31 23.88 16.69
N PRO A 71 18.21 24.17 17.63
CA PRO A 71 18.57 23.26 18.72
C PRO A 71 17.45 23.06 19.76
N ASP A 72 16.53 24.03 19.86
CA ASP A 72 15.47 24.03 20.87
C ASP A 72 14.12 23.51 20.34
N ASN A 73 14.11 22.83 19.17
CA ASN A 73 12.86 22.30 18.62
C ASN A 73 12.34 21.07 19.40
N VAL A 74 11.06 20.77 19.21
CA VAL A 74 10.31 19.73 19.97
C VAL A 74 10.89 18.31 19.81
N LEU A 75 11.66 18.01 18.77
CA LEU A 75 12.26 16.69 18.51
C LEU A 75 13.74 16.61 18.92
N ALA A 76 14.36 17.73 19.31
CA ALA A 76 15.80 17.82 19.59
C ALA A 76 16.26 16.82 20.67
N ALA A 77 15.52 16.69 21.77
CA ALA A 77 15.83 15.75 22.85
C ALA A 77 15.78 14.30 22.39
N SER A 78 14.74 13.91 21.63
CA SER A 78 14.60 12.56 21.08
C SER A 78 15.70 12.25 20.06
N PHE A 79 16.01 13.20 19.20
CA PHE A 79 17.06 13.05 18.20
C PHE A 79 18.44 12.90 18.85
N LYS A 80 18.74 13.65 19.90
CA LYS A 80 19.98 13.52 20.66
C LYS A 80 20.16 12.15 21.32
N THR A 81 19.04 11.56 21.78
CA THR A 81 19.06 10.27 22.49
C THR A 81 19.14 9.09 21.52
N SER A 82 18.41 9.14 20.41
CA SER A 82 18.32 8.05 19.43
C SER A 82 18.07 8.60 18.02
N GLY A 83 19.10 9.24 17.43
CA GLY A 83 18.97 10.00 16.20
C GLY A 83 18.41 9.19 15.02
N LEU A 84 18.96 8.01 14.73
CA LEU A 84 18.51 7.19 13.60
C LEU A 84 17.06 6.68 13.77
N SER A 85 16.70 6.24 14.97
CA SER A 85 15.32 5.78 15.25
C SER A 85 14.32 6.92 15.16
N THR A 86 14.71 8.11 15.64
CA THR A 86 13.89 9.33 15.54
C THR A 86 13.72 9.72 14.08
N ALA A 87 14.81 9.72 13.30
CA ALA A 87 14.75 10.03 11.88
C ALA A 87 13.82 9.05 11.12
N LYS A 88 13.93 7.76 11.38
CA LYS A 88 13.01 6.75 10.78
C LYS A 88 11.56 7.01 11.16
N ALA A 89 11.27 7.31 12.42
CA ALA A 89 9.90 7.59 12.87
C ALA A 89 9.32 8.85 12.22
N VAL A 90 10.11 9.92 12.13
CA VAL A 90 9.68 11.18 11.52
C VAL A 90 9.53 11.03 10.00
N LEU A 91 10.40 10.28 9.33
CA LEU A 91 10.27 9.94 7.92
C LEU A 91 8.96 9.17 7.64
N ASN A 92 8.59 8.22 8.50
CA ASN A 92 7.33 7.51 8.36
C ASN A 92 6.12 8.47 8.50
N TRP A 93 6.14 9.41 9.44
CA TRP A 93 5.09 10.43 9.54
C TRP A 93 5.02 11.33 8.30
N ARG A 94 6.19 11.74 7.79
CA ARG A 94 6.29 12.49 6.53
C ARG A 94 5.66 11.70 5.38
N ASP A 95 5.97 10.41 5.25
CA ASP A 95 5.44 9.56 4.19
C ASP A 95 3.92 9.35 4.29
N GLU A 96 3.38 9.27 5.51
CA GLU A 96 1.93 9.24 5.73
C GLU A 96 1.27 10.55 5.28
N LEU A 97 1.87 11.69 5.61
CA LEU A 97 1.38 13.01 5.21
C LEU A 97 1.42 13.19 3.69
N CYS A 98 2.53 12.80 3.03
CA CYS A 98 2.63 12.80 1.57
C CYS A 98 1.58 11.88 0.93
N SER A 99 1.39 10.70 1.50
CA SER A 99 0.37 9.75 1.00
C SER A 99 -1.05 10.30 1.16
N ALA A 100 -1.29 11.16 2.15
CA ALA A 100 -2.54 11.89 2.34
C ALA A 100 -2.64 13.15 1.47
N GLN A 101 -1.67 13.38 0.57
CA GLN A 101 -1.61 14.55 -0.32
C GLN A 101 -1.46 15.88 0.42
N TRP A 102 -0.78 15.91 1.58
CA TRP A 102 -0.43 17.15 2.24
C TRP A 102 0.73 17.83 1.50
N ASP A 103 0.58 19.11 1.22
CA ASP A 103 1.50 19.95 0.45
C ASP A 103 2.60 20.63 1.27
N PHE A 104 2.73 20.25 2.55
CA PHE A 104 3.67 20.86 3.49
C PHE A 104 3.44 22.37 3.74
N ASP A 105 2.20 22.84 3.59
CA ASP A 105 1.79 24.20 3.85
C ASP A 105 0.71 24.25 4.95
N GLY A 106 0.58 25.40 5.60
CA GLY A 106 -0.44 25.68 6.60
C GLY A 106 -0.03 26.77 7.59
N GLU A 107 -0.95 27.69 7.87
CA GLU A 107 -0.70 28.83 8.77
C GLU A 107 -0.79 28.44 10.26
N ASP A 108 -1.67 27.51 10.64
CA ASP A 108 -1.93 27.14 12.05
C ASP A 108 -1.65 25.66 12.30
N ILE A 109 -0.41 25.26 12.10
CA ILE A 109 0.06 23.89 12.23
C ILE A 109 0.82 23.65 13.55
N SER A 110 0.83 22.38 14.00
CA SER A 110 1.54 22.00 15.22
C SER A 110 3.06 22.19 15.08
N GLU A 111 3.76 22.37 16.20
CA GLU A 111 5.22 22.50 16.23
C GLU A 111 5.93 21.29 15.60
N ARG A 112 5.37 20.09 15.70
CA ARG A 112 5.91 18.89 15.04
C ARG A 112 5.85 18.97 13.52
N LEU A 113 4.76 19.48 12.97
CA LEU A 113 4.61 19.67 11.53
C LEU A 113 5.55 20.76 11.01
N LYS A 114 5.75 21.85 11.76
CA LYS A 114 6.75 22.87 11.43
C LYS A 114 8.17 22.31 11.34
N VAL A 115 8.51 21.38 12.25
CA VAL A 115 9.80 20.67 12.20
C VAL A 115 9.91 19.81 10.95
N ILE A 116 8.85 19.09 10.58
CA ILE A 116 8.84 18.26 9.36
C ILE A 116 9.04 19.13 8.11
N ILE A 117 8.33 20.28 8.00
CA ILE A 117 8.49 21.24 6.90
C ILE A 117 9.95 21.73 6.82
N GLY A 118 10.52 22.12 7.96
CA GLY A 118 11.90 22.62 7.99
C GLY A 118 12.94 21.54 7.61
N ILE A 119 12.69 20.28 7.91
CA ILE A 119 13.54 19.16 7.48
C ILE A 119 13.40 18.92 5.99
N GLU A 120 12.21 19.07 5.42
CA GLU A 120 11.91 18.82 4.01
C GLU A 120 12.78 19.67 3.07
N GLU A 121 13.07 20.93 3.45
CA GLU A 121 13.96 21.80 2.68
C GLU A 121 15.37 21.24 2.49
N TYR A 122 15.85 20.45 3.45
CA TYR A 122 17.15 19.77 3.38
C TYR A 122 17.03 18.41 2.69
N PHE A 123 15.96 17.68 2.98
CA PHE A 123 15.76 16.32 2.48
C PHE A 123 15.61 16.26 0.95
N HIS A 124 14.80 17.13 0.36
CA HIS A 124 14.65 17.22 -1.10
C HIS A 124 15.95 17.50 -1.86
N LYS A 125 16.91 18.18 -1.22
CA LYS A 125 18.24 18.44 -1.81
C LYS A 125 19.13 17.20 -1.79
N LEU A 126 18.88 16.26 -0.88
CA LEU A 126 19.71 15.07 -0.66
C LEU A 126 19.12 13.85 -1.37
N CYS A 127 17.82 13.63 -1.25
CA CYS A 127 17.15 12.41 -1.70
C CYS A 127 16.70 12.46 -3.17
N GLY A 128 16.60 13.66 -3.77
CA GLY A 128 16.00 13.78 -5.11
C GLY A 128 14.49 13.49 -5.09
N LYS A 129 14.02 12.60 -5.99
CA LYS A 129 12.61 12.22 -6.11
C LYS A 129 12.37 10.86 -5.49
N ASP A 130 11.74 10.85 -4.33
CA ASP A 130 11.33 9.61 -3.68
C ASP A 130 10.02 9.05 -4.29
N MET A 131 9.55 7.89 -3.81
CA MET A 131 8.37 7.23 -4.35
C MET A 131 7.11 8.11 -4.25
N ASN A 132 6.95 8.87 -3.15
CA ASN A 132 5.79 9.76 -2.99
C ASN A 132 5.84 10.90 -4.00
N ASP A 133 7.01 11.54 -4.18
CA ASP A 133 7.20 12.55 -5.21
C ASP A 133 6.91 12.01 -6.61
N ARG A 134 7.37 10.79 -6.91
CA ARG A 134 7.15 10.13 -8.21
C ARG A 134 5.66 9.88 -8.47
N ILE A 135 4.91 9.42 -7.47
CA ILE A 135 3.45 9.24 -7.58
C ILE A 135 2.78 10.57 -7.93
N HIS A 136 3.14 11.66 -7.24
CA HIS A 136 2.59 13.00 -7.52
C HIS A 136 2.94 13.46 -8.93
N ILE A 137 4.22 13.39 -9.32
CA ILE A 137 4.67 13.78 -10.65
C ILE A 137 3.93 13.00 -11.74
N VAL A 138 3.82 11.67 -11.58
CA VAL A 138 3.10 10.81 -12.54
C VAL A 138 1.64 11.21 -12.61
N THR A 139 0.98 11.47 -11.49
CA THR A 139 -0.41 11.89 -11.42
C THR A 139 -0.62 13.21 -12.18
N ASP A 140 0.23 14.21 -11.94
CA ASP A 140 0.17 15.49 -12.63
C ASP A 140 0.38 15.34 -14.13
N GLN A 141 1.39 14.55 -14.56
CA GLN A 141 1.65 14.32 -15.98
C GLN A 141 0.47 13.62 -16.68
N VAL A 142 -0.20 12.69 -15.97
CA VAL A 142 -1.43 12.05 -16.47
C VAL A 142 -2.54 13.11 -16.61
N CYS A 143 -2.76 13.96 -15.60
CA CYS A 143 -3.74 15.04 -15.67
C CYS A 143 -3.47 16.02 -16.82
N PHE A 144 -2.20 16.31 -17.11
CA PHE A 144 -1.78 17.15 -18.26
C PHE A 144 -1.81 16.42 -19.61
N GLN A 145 -2.44 15.25 -19.70
CA GLN A 145 -2.64 14.46 -20.93
C GLN A 145 -1.34 14.06 -21.63
N LYS A 146 -0.24 13.90 -20.89
CA LYS A 146 1.04 13.45 -21.46
C LYS A 146 1.11 11.93 -21.66
N LEU A 147 0.05 11.20 -21.27
CA LEU A 147 -0.09 9.77 -21.45
C LEU A 147 -1.38 9.45 -22.19
N ASP A 148 -1.31 8.70 -23.26
CA ASP A 148 -2.50 8.12 -23.90
C ASP A 148 -3.01 6.93 -23.08
N CYS A 149 -4.09 7.16 -22.34
CA CYS A 149 -4.72 6.16 -21.46
C CYS A 149 -5.82 5.35 -22.15
N LYS A 150 -6.30 5.73 -23.35
CA LYS A 150 -7.47 5.12 -24.01
C LYS A 150 -7.33 3.62 -24.29
N ASN A 151 -6.09 3.14 -24.47
CA ASN A 151 -5.80 1.73 -24.71
C ASN A 151 -5.21 1.02 -23.48
N MET A 152 -5.39 1.61 -22.30
CA MET A 152 -4.94 1.04 -21.04
C MET A 152 -6.12 0.43 -20.28
N THR A 153 -5.92 -0.79 -19.81
CA THR A 153 -6.85 -1.47 -18.90
C THR A 153 -6.12 -1.72 -17.61
N LEU A 154 -6.64 -1.21 -16.50
CA LEU A 154 -6.12 -1.43 -15.16
C LEU A 154 -7.12 -2.29 -14.37
N LYS A 155 -6.71 -3.49 -14.02
CA LYS A 155 -7.48 -4.40 -13.15
C LYS A 155 -6.94 -4.30 -11.73
N LEU A 156 -7.75 -3.87 -10.81
CA LEU A 156 -7.43 -3.72 -9.39
C LEU A 156 -7.76 -5.01 -8.65
N ALA A 157 -6.80 -5.62 -7.98
CA ALA A 157 -7.04 -6.77 -7.11
C ALA A 157 -7.73 -6.37 -5.79
N VAL A 158 -7.63 -5.08 -5.44
CA VAL A 158 -8.25 -4.48 -4.25
C VAL A 158 -9.10 -3.30 -4.71
N ALA A 159 -10.26 -3.09 -4.10
CA ALA A 159 -11.14 -1.98 -4.48
C ALA A 159 -10.47 -0.61 -4.27
N LYS A 160 -10.85 0.39 -5.08
CA LYS A 160 -10.22 1.74 -5.11
C LYS A 160 -10.09 2.35 -3.71
N GLU A 161 -11.10 2.18 -2.88
CA GLU A 161 -11.23 2.80 -1.56
C GLU A 161 -10.21 2.28 -0.53
N PHE A 162 -9.56 1.16 -0.80
CA PHE A 162 -8.54 0.58 0.08
C PHE A 162 -7.11 1.01 -0.28
N HIS A 163 -6.95 1.79 -1.34
CA HIS A 163 -5.64 2.33 -1.70
C HIS A 163 -5.34 3.61 -0.90
N LYS A 164 -4.04 3.88 -0.73
CA LYS A 164 -3.59 5.15 -0.16
C LYS A 164 -4.12 6.32 -0.99
N PRO A 165 -4.45 7.48 -0.40
CA PRO A 165 -5.05 8.62 -1.11
C PRO A 165 -4.27 9.04 -2.36
N SER A 166 -2.92 9.08 -2.31
CA SER A 166 -2.09 9.42 -3.47
C SER A 166 -2.24 8.43 -4.63
N VAL A 167 -2.31 7.12 -4.32
CA VAL A 167 -2.54 6.08 -5.34
C VAL A 167 -3.98 6.13 -5.87
N HIS A 168 -4.94 6.39 -4.99
CA HIS A 168 -6.34 6.58 -5.38
C HIS A 168 -6.48 7.74 -6.38
N ALA A 169 -5.85 8.88 -6.10
CA ALA A 169 -5.83 10.03 -7.02
C ALA A 169 -5.20 9.68 -8.38
N LEU A 170 -4.11 8.91 -8.41
CA LEU A 170 -3.52 8.42 -9.65
C LEU A 170 -4.51 7.54 -10.43
N ILE A 171 -5.19 6.61 -9.77
CA ILE A 171 -6.18 5.74 -10.42
C ILE A 171 -7.33 6.58 -11.00
N GLU A 172 -7.83 7.58 -10.29
CA GLU A 172 -8.86 8.50 -10.77
C GLU A 172 -8.39 9.35 -11.95
N ALA A 173 -7.13 9.83 -11.92
CA ALA A 173 -6.54 10.55 -13.04
C ALA A 173 -6.46 9.67 -14.28
N LEU A 174 -6.00 8.43 -14.18
CA LEU A 174 -5.97 7.47 -15.28
C LEU A 174 -7.36 7.21 -15.87
N GLU A 175 -8.37 7.00 -15.02
CA GLU A 175 -9.76 6.80 -15.42
C GLU A 175 -10.31 8.02 -16.16
N THR A 176 -10.07 9.22 -15.63
CA THR A 176 -10.49 10.49 -16.24
C THR A 176 -9.84 10.69 -17.62
N GLN A 177 -8.61 10.23 -17.81
CA GLN A 177 -7.90 10.30 -19.11
C GLN A 177 -8.22 9.13 -20.04
N GLY A 178 -9.22 8.29 -19.69
CA GLY A 178 -9.79 7.28 -20.57
C GLY A 178 -9.27 5.86 -20.38
N ALA A 179 -8.54 5.57 -19.32
CA ALA A 179 -8.20 4.19 -18.95
C ALA A 179 -9.44 3.44 -18.49
N SER A 180 -9.56 2.16 -18.85
CA SER A 180 -10.63 1.29 -18.35
C SER A 180 -10.21 0.68 -17.03
N ILE A 181 -10.92 1.02 -15.95
CA ILE A 181 -10.62 0.53 -14.60
C ILE A 181 -11.62 -0.54 -14.20
N TYR A 182 -11.14 -1.69 -13.75
CA TYR A 182 -11.97 -2.81 -13.28
C TYR A 182 -11.44 -3.32 -11.94
N VAL A 183 -12.34 -3.62 -11.01
CA VAL A 183 -12.00 -4.36 -9.80
C VAL A 183 -12.14 -5.86 -10.09
N ILE A 184 -11.11 -6.64 -9.76
CA ILE A 184 -11.17 -8.09 -9.87
C ILE A 184 -12.06 -8.60 -8.74
N ASN A 185 -13.30 -8.90 -9.06
CA ASN A 185 -14.20 -9.51 -8.11
C ASN A 185 -13.92 -11.01 -8.09
N GLY A 186 -13.33 -11.51 -7.00
CA GLY A 186 -13.22 -12.94 -6.73
C GLY A 186 -14.56 -13.58 -6.36
N ALA A 187 -15.68 -13.02 -6.79
CA ALA A 187 -16.99 -13.56 -6.53
C ALA A 187 -17.19 -14.83 -7.36
N SER A 188 -17.21 -15.97 -6.69
CA SER A 188 -17.76 -17.19 -7.26
C SER A 188 -19.24 -16.95 -7.53
N GLU A 189 -19.79 -17.51 -8.62
CA GLU A 189 -21.23 -17.50 -8.92
C GLU A 189 -22.03 -18.37 -7.95
N SER A 190 -21.37 -19.05 -7.02
CA SER A 190 -22.00 -19.89 -5.99
C SER A 190 -22.84 -19.05 -5.03
N GLU A 191 -23.94 -19.62 -4.56
CA GLU A 191 -24.82 -18.98 -3.54
C GLU A 191 -24.45 -19.39 -2.11
N ASN A 192 -23.21 -19.77 -1.86
CA ASN A 192 -22.74 -20.17 -0.54
C ASN A 192 -22.58 -18.99 0.44
N ASN A 193 -22.38 -19.29 1.73
CA ASN A 193 -22.30 -18.29 2.81
C ASN A 193 -21.21 -17.24 2.55
N LEU A 194 -20.04 -17.67 2.08
CA LEU A 194 -18.94 -16.77 1.75
C LEU A 194 -19.31 -15.79 0.63
N SER A 195 -19.98 -16.28 -0.41
CA SER A 195 -20.43 -15.44 -1.53
C SER A 195 -21.52 -14.45 -1.11
N LYS A 196 -22.43 -14.83 -0.21
CA LYS A 196 -23.44 -13.92 0.37
C LYS A 196 -22.75 -12.77 1.14
N VAL A 197 -21.73 -13.07 1.96
CA VAL A 197 -20.93 -12.06 2.68
C VAL A 197 -20.20 -11.15 1.70
N ARG A 198 -19.50 -11.73 0.71
CA ARG A 198 -18.76 -10.97 -0.32
C ARG A 198 -19.70 -10.02 -1.10
N LYS A 199 -20.88 -10.46 -1.49
CA LYS A 199 -21.87 -9.62 -2.18
C LYS A 199 -22.26 -8.41 -1.33
N LEU A 200 -22.49 -8.57 -0.03
CA LEU A 200 -22.80 -7.44 0.87
C LEU A 200 -21.64 -6.46 1.00
N ILE A 201 -20.42 -6.96 1.19
CA ILE A 201 -19.22 -6.11 1.31
C ILE A 201 -19.00 -5.33 0.01
N THR A 202 -19.05 -6.00 -1.14
CA THR A 202 -18.79 -5.35 -2.44
C THR A 202 -19.88 -4.37 -2.85
N SER A 203 -21.14 -4.63 -2.46
CA SER A 203 -22.27 -3.71 -2.73
C SER A 203 -22.34 -2.55 -1.73
N LYS A 204 -21.43 -2.51 -0.73
CA LYS A 204 -21.46 -1.52 0.38
C LYS A 204 -22.83 -1.45 1.11
N GLN A 205 -23.56 -2.56 1.10
CA GLN A 205 -24.86 -2.64 1.77
C GLN A 205 -24.71 -3.19 3.18
N THR A 206 -25.44 -2.60 4.13
CA THR A 206 -25.64 -3.20 5.45
C THR A 206 -26.79 -4.18 5.38
N GLY A 207 -26.57 -5.42 5.82
CA GLY A 207 -27.61 -6.45 5.80
C GLY A 207 -27.33 -7.56 6.79
N LYS A 208 -28.35 -8.41 7.01
CA LYS A 208 -28.21 -9.65 7.77
C LYS A 208 -28.19 -10.81 6.79
N ILE A 209 -27.24 -11.72 6.97
CA ILE A 209 -27.18 -12.97 6.25
C ILE A 209 -27.78 -14.05 7.13
N THR A 210 -28.68 -14.84 6.58
CA THR A 210 -29.09 -16.09 7.20
C THR A 210 -28.13 -17.16 6.67
N PRO A 211 -27.20 -17.67 7.51
CA PRO A 211 -26.25 -18.69 7.05
C PRO A 211 -26.99 -20.01 6.81
N ASP A 212 -26.59 -20.70 5.76
CA ASP A 212 -26.93 -22.10 5.55
C ASP A 212 -26.05 -22.93 6.49
N LYS A 213 -26.68 -23.81 7.28
CA LYS A 213 -25.99 -24.61 8.30
C LYS A 213 -25.17 -25.75 7.70
N ASP A 214 -25.50 -26.18 6.49
CA ASP A 214 -24.85 -27.27 5.78
C ASP A 214 -23.74 -26.76 4.83
N ASP A 215 -23.43 -25.45 4.87
CA ASP A 215 -22.45 -24.79 4.01
C ASP A 215 -21.24 -24.32 4.83
N ASP A 216 -20.13 -25.01 4.68
CA ASP A 216 -18.85 -24.77 5.35
C ASP A 216 -17.96 -23.73 4.63
N SER A 217 -18.46 -23.04 3.62
CA SER A 217 -17.69 -22.04 2.86
C SER A 217 -17.22 -20.83 3.69
N LEU A 218 -17.86 -20.58 4.83
CA LEU A 218 -17.49 -19.55 5.80
C LEU A 218 -17.63 -20.10 7.21
N GLN A 219 -16.53 -20.13 7.93
CA GLN A 219 -16.49 -20.54 9.33
C GLN A 219 -15.88 -19.42 10.17
N ILE A 220 -16.45 -19.12 11.32
CA ILE A 220 -15.96 -18.13 12.26
C ILE A 220 -15.67 -18.82 13.59
N TRP A 221 -14.40 -18.86 13.96
CA TRP A 221 -13.95 -19.43 15.22
C TRP A 221 -13.54 -18.33 16.18
N LYS A 222 -13.89 -18.47 17.45
CA LYS A 222 -13.49 -17.57 18.52
C LYS A 222 -12.59 -18.33 19.48
N PHE A 223 -11.39 -17.84 19.65
CA PHE A 223 -10.41 -18.36 20.61
C PHE A 223 -10.27 -17.40 21.79
N ALA A 224 -9.80 -17.92 22.94
CA ALA A 224 -9.55 -17.11 24.12
C ALA A 224 -8.30 -16.23 23.95
N ASP A 225 -7.30 -16.71 23.19
CA ASP A 225 -6.07 -16.00 22.86
C ASP A 225 -5.50 -16.48 21.53
N ASP A 226 -4.48 -15.75 21.03
CA ASP A 226 -3.81 -16.02 19.75
C ASP A 226 -3.05 -17.34 19.76
N ARG A 227 -2.55 -17.79 20.91
CA ARG A 227 -1.82 -19.05 21.04
C ARG A 227 -2.74 -20.23 20.73
N LEU A 228 -3.94 -20.26 21.32
CA LEU A 228 -4.92 -21.29 21.06
C LEU A 228 -5.38 -21.31 19.61
N ALA A 229 -5.47 -20.14 18.97
CA ALA A 229 -5.74 -20.04 17.55
C ALA A 229 -4.62 -20.71 16.71
N CYS A 230 -3.37 -20.43 17.01
CA CYS A 230 -2.22 -21.02 16.32
C CYS A 230 -2.11 -22.52 16.56
N GLU A 231 -2.33 -22.99 17.80
CA GLU A 231 -2.37 -24.43 18.14
C GLU A 231 -3.46 -25.16 17.33
N TYR A 232 -4.64 -24.57 17.20
CA TYR A 232 -5.73 -25.13 16.41
C TYR A 232 -5.38 -25.23 14.94
N LEU A 233 -4.80 -24.17 14.34
CA LEU A 233 -4.39 -24.13 12.94
C LEU A 233 -3.31 -25.17 12.65
N SER A 234 -2.29 -25.29 13.51
CA SER A 234 -1.20 -26.25 13.31
C SER A 234 -1.64 -27.70 13.52
N TYR A 235 -2.56 -27.96 14.46
CA TYR A 235 -3.05 -29.32 14.75
C TYR A 235 -3.95 -29.87 13.65
N ASN A 236 -4.78 -29.01 13.04
CA ASN A 236 -5.73 -29.44 12.01
C ASN A 236 -5.11 -29.59 10.62
N LYS A 237 -3.78 -29.36 10.45
CA LYS A 237 -3.02 -29.56 9.19
C LYS A 237 -3.90 -29.31 7.96
N MET A 238 -4.42 -28.11 7.84
CA MET A 238 -5.23 -27.72 6.69
C MET A 238 -4.30 -27.67 5.49
N GLU A 239 -4.33 -28.69 4.63
CA GLU A 239 -3.62 -28.67 3.35
C GLU A 239 -4.22 -27.55 2.49
N ASP A 240 -3.37 -26.79 1.80
CA ASP A 240 -3.75 -25.68 0.91
C ASP A 240 -4.47 -24.48 1.58
N VAL A 241 -4.13 -24.14 2.82
CA VAL A 241 -4.66 -22.95 3.51
C VAL A 241 -3.65 -21.82 3.57
N ASP A 242 -4.03 -20.67 3.02
CA ASP A 242 -3.31 -19.40 3.25
C ASP A 242 -3.77 -18.77 4.57
N VAL A 243 -2.84 -18.56 5.51
CA VAL A 243 -3.13 -17.90 6.78
C VAL A 243 -2.79 -16.42 6.65
N TRP A 244 -3.79 -15.55 6.77
CA TRP A 244 -3.63 -14.11 6.77
C TRP A 244 -3.69 -13.58 8.20
N VAL A 245 -2.58 -13.02 8.68
CA VAL A 245 -2.46 -12.44 10.02
C VAL A 245 -2.54 -10.92 9.92
N ASN A 246 -3.22 -10.27 10.86
CA ASN A 246 -3.21 -8.82 10.95
C ASN A 246 -1.76 -8.33 11.13
N ALA A 247 -1.31 -7.42 10.26
CA ALA A 247 0.05 -6.89 10.20
C ALA A 247 0.60 -6.34 11.54
N ASN A 248 -0.28 -6.03 12.47
CA ASN A 248 0.10 -5.56 13.81
C ASN A 248 0.29 -6.69 14.84
N ASN A 249 0.04 -7.94 14.48
CA ASN A 249 0.14 -9.06 15.42
C ASN A 249 1.39 -9.93 15.17
N LYS A 250 2.58 -9.34 15.40
CA LYS A 250 3.87 -10.06 15.33
C LYS A 250 3.96 -11.28 16.27
N GLN A 251 3.15 -11.29 17.31
CA GLN A 251 3.13 -12.39 18.27
C GLN A 251 2.49 -13.64 17.69
N MET A 252 1.45 -13.48 16.89
CA MET A 252 0.81 -14.58 16.16
C MET A 252 1.72 -15.17 15.09
N ASP A 253 2.45 -14.33 14.34
CA ASP A 253 3.47 -14.78 13.38
C ASP A 253 4.54 -15.65 14.05
N ASN A 254 5.05 -15.22 15.21
CA ASN A 254 6.05 -15.99 15.97
C ASN A 254 5.49 -17.34 16.43
N TRP A 255 4.23 -17.39 16.89
CA TRP A 255 3.60 -18.65 17.31
C TRP A 255 3.40 -19.60 16.12
N LEU A 256 2.95 -19.12 14.97
CA LEU A 256 2.80 -19.93 13.78
C LEU A 256 4.15 -20.51 13.31
N MET A 257 5.23 -19.72 13.35
CA MET A 257 6.59 -20.19 13.02
C MET A 257 7.12 -21.25 14.01
N LEU A 258 6.71 -21.21 15.29
CA LEU A 258 7.16 -22.18 16.29
C LEU A 258 6.39 -23.51 16.23
N MET A 259 5.17 -23.49 15.71
CA MET A 259 4.27 -24.64 15.70
C MET A 259 4.18 -25.34 14.33
N GLY A 260 4.63 -24.71 13.25
CA GLY A 260 4.69 -25.26 11.89
C GLY A 260 5.98 -25.98 11.63
#